data_ffa498b26f5ea8ae0414431add6156e0
#
_entry.id   ffa498b26f5ea8ae0414431add6156e0
#
_cell.length_a   1.000
_cell.length_b   1.000
_cell.length_c   1.000
_cell.angle_alpha   90.00
_cell.angle_beta   90.00
_cell.angle_gamma   90.00
#
_symmetry.space_group_name_H-M   'P 1'
#
loop_
_entity.id
_entity.type
_entity.pdbx_description
1 polymer ?
#
loop_
_entity_poly.entity_id
_entity_poly.type
_entity_poly.pdbx_seq_one_letter_code
_entity_poly.pdbx_strand_id
1 'polypeptide(L)'
;MLHAIPDGPNVDVYFNGKLIYSNLAFGTITEYISIPADKYKVQLYKAGTKSRPLITEPSEVQPNGVYTIAVTYENGEISFFVLDDTHNITNPLLSSVRFINLSPDSPLLSLRLPENVVLFDEVSYLETNEYYPISPGIYNFLVVSDDGSFAKYISNIRLRKAQFITIYIIGLFNKRPQIGYVLVQDDTMKNTRLILNA
;
A
#
# COMPACT_ATOMS: atom_id res chain seq x y z
N MET A 1 5.08 4.02 5.61
CA MET A 1 4.12 3.20 6.40
C MET A 1 2.70 3.47 5.93
N LEU A 2 1.90 2.42 5.75
CA LEU A 2 0.47 2.50 5.42
C LEU A 2 -0.34 1.87 6.56
N HIS A 3 -1.35 2.58 7.09
CA HIS A 3 -2.28 1.98 8.04
C HIS A 3 -3.48 1.40 7.30
N ALA A 4 -3.51 0.09 7.14
CA ALA A 4 -4.54 -0.62 6.36
C ALA A 4 -5.52 -1.44 7.22
N ILE A 5 -5.47 -1.33 8.56
CA ILE A 5 -6.42 -2.00 9.45
C ILE A 5 -7.75 -1.23 9.46
N PRO A 6 -8.83 -1.76 8.87
CA PRO A 6 -10.16 -1.19 9.01
C PRO A 6 -10.60 -1.32 10.48
N ASP A 7 -11.33 -0.33 10.99
CA ASP A 7 -11.81 -0.25 12.38
C ASP A 7 -10.70 -0.25 13.47
N GLY A 8 -9.42 -0.16 13.07
CA GLY A 8 -8.30 -0.05 13.99
C GLY A 8 -8.19 1.34 14.63
N PRO A 9 -7.60 1.45 15.83
CA PRO A 9 -7.28 2.76 16.39
C PRO A 9 -6.16 3.43 15.58
N ASN A 10 -6.09 4.76 15.61
CA ASN A 10 -4.89 5.46 15.15
C ASN A 10 -3.66 4.94 15.91
N VAL A 11 -2.51 4.91 15.25
CA VAL A 11 -1.29 4.31 15.81
C VAL A 11 -0.12 5.28 15.82
N ASP A 12 0.75 5.10 16.83
CA ASP A 12 2.07 5.69 16.90
C ASP A 12 3.11 4.63 16.51
N VAL A 13 4.04 4.98 15.64
CA VAL A 13 5.06 4.09 15.09
C VAL A 13 6.42 4.43 15.69
N TYR A 14 7.09 3.42 16.23
CA TYR A 14 8.43 3.55 16.82
C TYR A 14 9.42 2.61 16.14
N PHE A 15 10.61 3.12 15.86
CA PHE A 15 11.78 2.35 15.43
C PHE A 15 12.85 2.42 16.51
N ASN A 16 13.27 1.27 17.03
CA ASN A 16 14.24 1.17 18.14
C ASN A 16 13.88 2.09 19.34
N GLY A 17 12.57 2.20 19.66
CA GLY A 17 12.06 3.03 20.75
C GLY A 17 11.95 4.54 20.45
N LYS A 18 12.38 5.01 19.29
CA LYS A 18 12.22 6.38 18.81
C LYS A 18 10.92 6.53 18.04
N LEU A 19 10.09 7.51 18.39
CA LEU A 19 8.87 7.85 17.65
C LEU A 19 9.23 8.36 16.25
N ILE A 20 8.67 7.70 15.23
CA ILE A 20 8.86 8.06 13.82
C ILE A 20 7.61 8.75 13.27
N TYR A 21 6.43 8.14 13.52
CA TYR A 21 5.16 8.72 13.12
C TYR A 21 4.18 8.68 14.29
N SER A 22 3.41 9.75 14.45
CA SER A 22 2.37 9.85 15.47
C SER A 22 1.00 9.94 14.83
N ASN A 23 0.02 9.33 15.49
CA ASN A 23 -1.40 9.44 15.14
C ASN A 23 -1.73 9.05 13.70
N LEU A 24 -1.09 8.00 13.18
CA LEU A 24 -1.35 7.47 11.84
C LEU A 24 -2.75 6.84 11.81
N ALA A 25 -3.65 7.43 11.04
CA ALA A 25 -5.04 6.99 10.90
C ALA A 25 -5.19 5.93 9.79
N PHE A 26 -6.28 5.15 9.85
CA PHE A 26 -6.65 4.23 8.77
C PHE A 26 -6.68 4.95 7.41
N GLY A 27 -6.15 4.29 6.38
CA GLY A 27 -6.06 4.81 5.01
C GLY A 27 -4.97 5.85 4.79
N THR A 28 -4.22 6.22 5.83
CA THR A 28 -3.09 7.15 5.69
C THR A 28 -1.81 6.39 5.37
N ILE A 29 -1.08 6.86 4.35
CA ILE A 29 0.30 6.46 4.08
C ILE A 29 1.23 7.63 4.37
N THR A 30 2.38 7.34 4.96
CA THR A 30 3.40 8.34 5.26
C THR A 30 4.34 8.56 4.08
N GLU A 31 5.06 9.66 4.08
CA GLU A 31 6.20 9.83 3.17
C GLU A 31 7.31 8.82 3.50
N TYR A 32 8.16 8.54 2.49
CA TYR A 32 9.37 7.76 2.72
C TYR A 32 10.35 8.57 3.58
N ILE A 33 10.99 7.88 4.51
CA ILE A 33 12.08 8.44 5.31
C ILE A 33 13.39 7.72 4.97
N SER A 34 14.49 8.46 4.97
CA SER A 34 15.82 7.85 4.82
C SER A 34 16.34 7.41 6.20
N ILE A 35 16.64 6.13 6.31
CA ILE A 35 17.25 5.54 7.51
C ILE A 35 18.45 4.69 7.09
N PRO A 36 19.48 4.52 7.95
CA PRO A 36 20.57 3.60 7.67
C PRO A 36 20.14 2.18 7.41
N ALA A 37 20.88 1.45 6.58
CA ALA A 37 20.71 0.00 6.45
C ALA A 37 21.09 -0.67 7.78
N ASP A 38 20.12 -1.31 8.42
CA ASP A 38 20.28 -1.96 9.73
C ASP A 38 19.04 -2.80 10.07
N LYS A 39 19.10 -3.49 11.20
CA LYS A 39 17.97 -4.17 11.81
C LYS A 39 17.25 -3.26 12.79
N TYR A 40 15.96 -3.10 12.60
CA TYR A 40 15.12 -2.24 13.41
C TYR A 40 14.09 -3.08 14.18
N LYS A 41 13.87 -2.70 15.43
CA LYS A 41 12.70 -3.13 16.20
C LYS A 41 11.56 -2.16 15.90
N VAL A 42 10.62 -2.59 15.08
CA VAL A 42 9.43 -1.79 14.75
C VAL A 42 8.32 -2.08 15.75
N GLN A 43 7.75 -1.05 16.33
CA GLN A 43 6.70 -1.15 17.34
C GLN A 43 5.55 -0.22 17.01
N LEU A 44 4.32 -0.74 17.13
CA LEU A 44 3.11 0.07 17.07
C LEU A 44 2.48 0.18 18.45
N TYR A 45 2.01 1.35 18.76
CA TYR A 45 1.20 1.63 19.93
C TYR A 45 -0.11 2.29 19.49
N LYS A 46 -1.17 2.15 20.28
CA LYS A 46 -2.34 3.01 20.15
C LYS A 46 -1.90 4.46 20.33
N ALA A 47 -2.33 5.35 19.45
CA ALA A 47 -1.92 6.75 19.43
C ALA A 47 -2.07 7.41 20.81
N GLY A 48 -1.05 8.16 21.21
CA GLY A 48 -0.98 8.82 22.51
C GLY A 48 -0.67 7.88 23.68
N THR A 49 -0.34 6.59 23.46
CA THR A 49 0.03 5.67 24.53
C THR A 49 1.39 5.01 24.23
N LYS A 50 2.08 4.55 25.29
CA LYS A 50 3.34 3.79 25.17
C LYS A 50 3.43 2.65 26.21
N SER A 51 2.33 2.28 26.83
CA SER A 51 2.34 1.29 27.90
C SER A 51 2.47 -0.14 27.40
N ARG A 52 1.75 -0.48 26.32
CA ARG A 52 1.76 -1.81 25.71
C ARG A 52 1.71 -1.67 24.19
N PRO A 53 2.70 -2.18 23.46
CA PRO A 53 2.64 -2.19 22.01
C PRO A 53 1.50 -3.09 21.51
N LEU A 54 0.86 -2.70 20.42
CA LEU A 54 -0.08 -3.53 19.68
C LEU A 54 0.65 -4.66 18.96
N ILE A 55 1.84 -4.34 18.43
CA ILE A 55 2.74 -5.30 17.79
C ILE A 55 4.19 -4.85 17.98
N THR A 56 5.11 -5.79 18.00
CA THR A 56 6.56 -5.58 17.99
C THR A 56 7.20 -6.64 17.11
N GLU A 57 7.82 -6.22 16.02
CA GLU A 57 8.52 -7.12 15.11
C GLU A 57 9.86 -6.55 14.66
N PRO A 58 10.84 -7.42 14.36
CA PRO A 58 12.06 -7.01 13.69
C PRO A 58 11.78 -6.70 12.23
N SER A 59 12.43 -5.68 11.70
CA SER A 59 12.46 -5.37 10.28
C SER A 59 13.90 -5.08 9.87
N GLU A 60 14.33 -5.57 8.72
CA GLU A 60 15.68 -5.36 8.20
C GLU A 60 15.62 -4.45 6.97
N VAL A 61 16.42 -3.39 7.00
CA VAL A 61 16.57 -2.45 5.88
C VAL A 61 17.90 -2.74 5.19
N GLN A 62 17.83 -3.20 3.95
CA GLN A 62 19.01 -3.47 3.13
C GLN A 62 19.60 -2.18 2.57
N PRO A 63 20.91 -2.14 2.24
CA PRO A 63 21.51 -1.00 1.55
C PRO A 63 20.77 -0.70 0.24
N ASN A 64 20.38 0.56 0.06
CA ASN A 64 19.60 1.06 -1.10
C ASN A 64 18.20 0.43 -1.27
N GLY A 65 17.72 -0.31 -0.29
CA GLY A 65 16.35 -0.85 -0.29
C GLY A 65 15.32 0.25 -0.03
N VAL A 66 14.18 0.15 -0.68
CA VAL A 66 13.00 1.01 -0.47
C VAL A 66 11.85 0.11 -0.07
N TYR A 67 11.18 0.42 1.04
CA TYR A 67 10.15 -0.46 1.58
C TYR A 67 8.91 0.31 2.01
N THR A 68 7.75 -0.26 1.70
CA THR A 68 6.49 0.11 2.36
C THR A 68 6.11 -0.98 3.37
N ILE A 69 5.88 -0.56 4.62
CA ILE A 69 5.33 -1.43 5.66
C ILE A 69 3.85 -1.08 5.82
N ALA A 70 2.97 -1.99 5.44
CA ALA A 70 1.54 -1.86 5.71
C ALA A 70 1.21 -2.55 7.04
N VAL A 71 0.40 -1.87 7.85
CA VAL A 71 -0.16 -2.44 9.08
C VAL A 71 -1.48 -3.10 8.72
N THR A 72 -1.57 -4.40 8.89
CA THR A 72 -2.67 -5.26 8.42
C THR A 72 -3.13 -6.22 9.51
N TYR A 73 -4.16 -7.01 9.21
CA TYR A 73 -4.50 -8.19 9.98
C TYR A 73 -4.03 -9.44 9.23
N GLU A 74 -3.45 -10.37 9.94
CA GLU A 74 -3.18 -11.71 9.46
C GLU A 74 -3.64 -12.71 10.52
N ASN A 75 -4.49 -13.67 10.14
CA ASN A 75 -5.09 -14.64 11.06
C ASN A 75 -5.79 -14.02 12.30
N GLY A 76 -6.35 -12.82 12.15
CA GLY A 76 -7.03 -12.10 13.23
C GLY A 76 -6.11 -11.31 14.17
N GLU A 77 -4.81 -11.31 13.92
CA GLU A 77 -3.81 -10.56 14.68
C GLU A 77 -3.25 -9.41 13.84
N ILE A 78 -2.77 -8.35 14.51
CA ILE A 78 -2.08 -7.26 13.82
C ILE A 78 -0.73 -7.77 13.32
N SER A 79 -0.45 -7.52 12.05
CA SER A 79 0.78 -7.95 11.37
C SER A 79 1.36 -6.81 10.53
N PHE A 80 2.65 -6.90 10.22
CA PHE A 80 3.29 -6.06 9.22
C PHE A 80 3.40 -6.80 7.90
N PHE A 81 2.80 -6.23 6.88
CA PHE A 81 3.01 -6.65 5.50
C PHE A 81 4.06 -5.75 4.87
N VAL A 82 5.25 -6.30 4.63
CA VAL A 82 6.40 -5.55 4.09
C VAL A 82 6.47 -5.76 2.59
N LEU A 83 6.44 -4.65 1.86
CA LEU A 83 6.59 -4.61 0.42
C LEU A 83 7.97 -4.04 0.08
N ASP A 84 8.70 -4.72 -0.78
CA ASP A 84 9.88 -4.17 -1.42
C ASP A 84 9.45 -3.27 -2.59
N ASP A 85 9.71 -1.99 -2.45
CA ASP A 85 9.43 -0.96 -3.46
C ASP A 85 10.70 -0.63 -4.26
N THR A 86 11.79 -1.36 -4.02
CA THR A 86 13.02 -1.20 -4.77
C THR A 86 12.78 -1.55 -6.23
N HIS A 87 12.97 -0.63 -7.12
CA HIS A 87 12.79 -0.86 -8.55
C HIS A 87 13.89 -0.20 -9.38
N ASN A 88 14.14 -0.77 -10.53
CA ASN A 88 15.05 -0.23 -11.53
C ASN A 88 14.24 0.20 -12.76
N ILE A 89 14.53 1.38 -13.26
CA ILE A 89 13.94 1.86 -14.52
C ILE A 89 14.56 1.08 -15.67
N THR A 90 13.88 0.02 -16.11
CA THR A 90 14.31 -0.81 -17.25
C THR A 90 14.00 -0.14 -18.59
N ASN A 91 12.88 0.60 -18.66
CA ASN A 91 12.48 1.37 -19.82
C ASN A 91 11.96 2.75 -19.39
N PRO A 92 12.74 3.83 -19.58
CA PRO A 92 12.35 5.16 -19.16
C PRO A 92 11.20 5.78 -19.99
N LEU A 93 10.76 5.12 -21.05
CA LEU A 93 9.61 5.57 -21.86
C LEU A 93 8.28 5.07 -21.33
N LEU A 94 8.29 4.05 -20.47
CA LEU A 94 7.09 3.46 -19.87
C LEU A 94 6.87 4.01 -18.46
N SER A 95 5.67 3.79 -17.96
CA SER A 95 5.30 3.84 -16.55
C SER A 95 5.13 2.42 -16.02
N SER A 96 4.96 2.27 -14.72
CA SER A 96 4.71 0.97 -14.11
C SER A 96 3.61 1.08 -13.06
N VAL A 97 2.71 0.10 -13.01
CA VAL A 97 1.60 0.02 -12.06
C VAL A 97 1.74 -1.27 -11.26
N ARG A 98 1.53 -1.20 -9.97
CA ARG A 98 1.40 -2.36 -9.09
C ARG A 98 0.04 -2.32 -8.39
N PHE A 99 -0.56 -3.48 -8.18
CA PHE A 99 -1.85 -3.63 -7.54
C PHE A 99 -1.74 -4.56 -6.34
N ILE A 100 -2.16 -4.09 -5.15
CA ILE A 100 -2.06 -4.82 -3.88
C ILE A 100 -3.42 -4.81 -3.20
N ASN A 101 -3.91 -5.99 -2.83
CA ASN A 101 -5.16 -6.14 -2.10
C ASN A 101 -4.88 -6.24 -0.59
N LEU A 102 -5.27 -5.20 0.17
CA LEU A 102 -5.20 -5.13 1.63
C LEU A 102 -6.60 -5.09 2.28
N SER A 103 -7.65 -5.56 1.57
CA SER A 103 -9.01 -5.71 2.09
C SER A 103 -9.20 -7.13 2.63
N PRO A 104 -9.27 -7.33 3.97
CA PRO A 104 -9.14 -8.66 4.55
C PRO A 104 -10.37 -9.57 4.36
N ASP A 105 -11.51 -9.02 3.96
CA ASP A 105 -12.75 -9.76 3.73
C ASP A 105 -13.27 -9.64 2.29
N SER A 106 -12.44 -9.11 1.38
CA SER A 106 -12.80 -9.07 -0.03
C SER A 106 -12.67 -10.45 -0.69
N PRO A 107 -13.49 -10.75 -1.71
CA PRO A 107 -13.18 -11.83 -2.65
C PRO A 107 -11.88 -11.50 -3.41
N LEU A 108 -11.46 -12.38 -4.32
CA LEU A 108 -10.36 -12.10 -5.23
C LEU A 108 -10.68 -10.86 -6.08
N LEU A 109 -9.70 -9.98 -6.24
CA LEU A 109 -9.88 -8.71 -6.93
C LEU A 109 -8.98 -8.64 -8.18
N SER A 110 -9.55 -8.20 -9.28
CA SER A 110 -8.81 -7.93 -10.51
C SER A 110 -8.73 -6.43 -10.79
N LEU A 111 -7.60 -5.96 -11.31
CA LEU A 111 -7.43 -4.61 -11.84
C LEU A 111 -7.49 -4.66 -13.37
N ARG A 112 -8.42 -3.90 -13.94
CA ARG A 112 -8.68 -3.88 -15.38
C ARG A 112 -8.64 -2.46 -15.94
N LEU A 113 -8.37 -2.36 -17.23
CA LEU A 113 -8.66 -1.16 -18.02
C LEU A 113 -10.05 -1.29 -18.67
N PRO A 114 -10.63 -0.21 -19.20
CA PRO A 114 -11.78 -0.27 -20.11
C PRO A 114 -11.55 -1.32 -21.20
N GLU A 115 -12.63 -1.85 -21.78
CA GLU A 115 -12.58 -2.90 -22.81
C GLU A 115 -12.04 -4.25 -22.32
N ASN A 116 -12.13 -4.51 -21.00
CA ASN A 116 -11.73 -5.78 -20.37
C ASN A 116 -10.24 -6.15 -20.51
N VAL A 117 -9.36 -5.19 -20.69
CA VAL A 117 -7.91 -5.45 -20.61
C VAL A 117 -7.53 -5.69 -19.15
N VAL A 118 -7.18 -6.91 -18.81
CA VAL A 118 -6.78 -7.31 -17.45
C VAL A 118 -5.31 -6.99 -17.25
N LEU A 119 -4.99 -6.24 -16.19
CA LEU A 119 -3.61 -5.94 -15.77
C LEU A 119 -3.16 -6.87 -14.64
N PHE A 120 -4.04 -7.12 -13.67
CA PHE A 120 -3.86 -8.06 -12.57
C PHE A 120 -5.14 -8.84 -12.40
N ASP A 121 -5.05 -10.15 -12.28
CA ASP A 121 -6.20 -11.03 -12.20
C ASP A 121 -6.22 -11.79 -10.87
N GLU A 122 -7.40 -11.90 -10.27
CA GLU A 122 -7.70 -12.71 -9.09
C GLU A 122 -6.72 -12.52 -7.91
N VAL A 123 -6.34 -11.26 -7.63
CA VAL A 123 -5.39 -10.92 -6.56
C VAL A 123 -6.02 -11.15 -5.19
N SER A 124 -5.42 -12.04 -4.42
CA SER A 124 -5.84 -12.37 -3.05
C SER A 124 -5.36 -11.33 -2.02
N TYR A 125 -5.92 -11.40 -0.82
CA TYR A 125 -5.48 -10.58 0.31
C TYR A 125 -4.01 -10.85 0.66
N LEU A 126 -3.22 -9.79 0.83
CA LEU A 126 -1.76 -9.80 1.11
C LEU A 126 -0.91 -10.46 0.01
N GLU A 127 -1.44 -10.60 -1.19
CA GLU A 127 -0.65 -11.06 -2.32
C GLU A 127 0.28 -9.95 -2.82
N THR A 128 1.54 -10.31 -3.05
CA THR A 128 2.53 -9.41 -3.62
C THR A 128 2.59 -9.58 -5.14
N ASN A 129 2.48 -8.47 -5.86
CA ASN A 129 2.60 -8.44 -7.30
C ASN A 129 3.78 -7.57 -7.72
N GLU A 130 4.36 -7.92 -8.86
CA GLU A 130 5.38 -7.13 -9.53
C GLU A 130 4.76 -5.92 -10.25
N TYR A 131 5.60 -4.95 -10.62
CA TYR A 131 5.17 -3.81 -11.40
C TYR A 131 4.89 -4.20 -12.86
N TYR A 132 3.68 -3.91 -13.33
CA TYR A 132 3.27 -4.09 -14.71
C TYR A 132 3.61 -2.85 -15.55
N PRO A 133 4.41 -2.97 -16.64
CA PRO A 133 4.76 -1.83 -17.48
C PRO A 133 3.56 -1.39 -18.33
N ILE A 134 3.33 -0.08 -18.41
CA ILE A 134 2.23 0.54 -19.16
C ILE A 134 2.70 1.83 -19.81
N SER A 135 2.12 2.21 -20.94
CA SER A 135 2.43 3.47 -21.62
C SER A 135 2.04 4.69 -20.75
N PRO A 136 2.77 5.79 -20.83
CA PRO A 136 2.32 7.04 -20.21
C PRO A 136 0.97 7.48 -20.81
N GLY A 137 0.08 8.01 -19.95
CA GLY A 137 -1.26 8.40 -20.39
C GLY A 137 -2.16 8.80 -19.23
N ILE A 138 -3.44 8.95 -19.52
CA ILE A 138 -4.48 9.13 -18.51
C ILE A 138 -5.36 7.88 -18.55
N TYR A 139 -5.50 7.24 -17.39
CA TYR A 139 -6.16 5.95 -17.26
C TYR A 139 -7.36 6.04 -16.34
N ASN A 140 -8.37 5.24 -16.67
CA ASN A 140 -9.43 4.87 -15.76
C ASN A 140 -9.25 3.37 -15.46
N PHE A 141 -8.89 3.06 -14.23
CA PHE A 141 -8.82 1.67 -13.79
C PHE A 141 -10.17 1.23 -13.26
N LEU A 142 -10.45 -0.05 -13.38
CA LEU A 142 -11.62 -0.70 -12.83
C LEU A 142 -11.16 -1.87 -11.94
N VAL A 143 -11.49 -1.80 -10.65
CA VAL A 143 -11.33 -2.92 -9.72
C VAL A 143 -12.62 -3.70 -9.70
N VAL A 144 -12.55 -5.00 -9.92
CA VAL A 144 -13.73 -5.90 -9.89
C VAL A 144 -13.42 -7.13 -9.05
N SER A 145 -14.46 -7.71 -8.42
CA SER A 145 -14.36 -9.03 -7.81
C SER A 145 -14.58 -10.13 -8.85
N ASP A 146 -14.01 -11.29 -8.61
CA ASP A 146 -14.14 -12.48 -9.44
C ASP A 146 -15.61 -12.97 -9.54
N ASP A 147 -16.37 -12.85 -8.46
CA ASP A 147 -17.78 -13.18 -8.37
C ASP A 147 -18.73 -12.13 -8.97
N GLY A 148 -18.20 -11.01 -9.44
CA GLY A 148 -18.98 -9.89 -10.02
C GLY A 148 -19.80 -9.09 -9.02
N SER A 149 -19.64 -9.32 -7.71
CA SER A 149 -20.41 -8.63 -6.65
C SER A 149 -19.89 -7.21 -6.37
N PHE A 150 -18.70 -6.87 -6.86
CA PHE A 150 -18.05 -5.59 -6.61
C PHE A 150 -17.42 -5.01 -7.87
N ALA A 151 -17.60 -3.70 -8.06
CA ALA A 151 -16.89 -2.91 -9.07
C ALA A 151 -16.62 -1.50 -8.55
N LYS A 152 -15.40 -1.01 -8.72
CA LYS A 152 -15.00 0.35 -8.34
C LYS A 152 -14.08 0.97 -9.39
N TYR A 153 -14.45 2.16 -9.86
CA TYR A 153 -13.61 2.94 -10.76
C TYR A 153 -12.60 3.79 -10.00
N ILE A 154 -11.39 3.86 -10.55
CA ILE A 154 -10.29 4.76 -10.16
C ILE A 154 -9.97 5.60 -11.39
N SER A 155 -10.55 6.80 -11.46
CA SER A 155 -10.59 7.59 -12.70
C SER A 155 -9.54 8.68 -12.74
N ASN A 156 -9.15 9.09 -13.97
CA ASN A 156 -8.25 10.22 -14.24
C ASN A 156 -6.83 10.07 -13.66
N ILE A 157 -6.31 8.86 -13.61
CA ILE A 157 -4.94 8.63 -13.16
C ILE A 157 -3.96 8.95 -14.25
N ARG A 158 -3.19 10.02 -14.06
CA ARG A 158 -2.14 10.43 -14.99
C ARG A 158 -0.84 9.71 -14.70
N LEU A 159 -0.39 8.89 -15.63
CA LEU A 159 0.90 8.23 -15.61
C LEU A 159 1.89 8.99 -16.51
N ARG A 160 3.07 9.26 -15.96
CA ARG A 160 4.17 9.92 -16.66
C ARG A 160 5.27 8.89 -16.96
N LYS A 161 6.13 9.20 -17.91
CA LYS A 161 7.32 8.40 -18.22
C LYS A 161 8.16 8.14 -16.96
N ALA A 162 8.70 6.94 -16.87
CA ALA A 162 9.53 6.49 -15.75
C ALA A 162 8.86 6.60 -14.35
N GLN A 163 7.54 6.63 -14.30
CA GLN A 163 6.77 6.71 -13.06
C GLN A 163 6.33 5.32 -12.62
N PHE A 164 6.50 5.05 -11.32
CA PHE A 164 5.97 3.87 -10.66
C PHE A 164 4.84 4.27 -9.73
N ILE A 165 3.74 3.55 -9.79
CA ILE A 165 2.61 3.74 -8.87
C ILE A 165 2.18 2.40 -8.28
N THR A 166 1.74 2.43 -7.03
CA THR A 166 1.03 1.31 -6.40
C THR A 166 -0.39 1.72 -6.02
N ILE A 167 -1.34 0.88 -6.39
CA ILE A 167 -2.75 0.99 -6.00
C ILE A 167 -2.99 -0.03 -4.91
N TYR A 168 -3.24 0.43 -3.69
CA TYR A 168 -3.63 -0.40 -2.55
C TYR A 168 -5.13 -0.38 -2.40
N ILE A 169 -5.76 -1.54 -2.36
CA ILE A 169 -7.17 -1.67 -1.97
C ILE A 169 -7.22 -1.88 -0.47
N ILE A 170 -8.01 -1.08 0.23
CA ILE A 170 -8.16 -1.10 1.69
C ILE A 170 -9.64 -1.04 2.07
N GLY A 171 -9.95 -1.32 3.32
CA GLY A 171 -11.33 -1.28 3.84
C GLY A 171 -11.97 -2.65 3.88
N LEU A 172 -13.27 -2.69 4.06
CA LEU A 172 -14.06 -3.91 4.21
C LEU A 172 -15.08 -4.04 3.07
N PHE A 173 -15.27 -5.26 2.60
CA PHE A 173 -16.17 -5.56 1.49
C PHE A 173 -17.64 -5.34 1.89
N ASN A 174 -18.07 -5.91 3.02
CA ASN A 174 -19.46 -5.88 3.46
C ASN A 174 -19.71 -5.02 4.71
N LYS A 175 -18.72 -4.25 5.18
CA LYS A 175 -18.78 -3.47 6.41
C LYS A 175 -18.23 -2.06 6.20
N ARG A 176 -18.14 -1.30 7.27
CA ARG A 176 -17.45 0.00 7.28
C ARG A 176 -16.11 -0.12 7.99
N PRO A 177 -15.09 0.63 7.56
CA PRO A 177 -15.06 1.48 6.37
C PRO A 177 -15.15 0.65 5.09
N GLN A 178 -15.96 1.07 4.12
CA GLN A 178 -16.12 0.36 2.85
C GLN A 178 -14.82 0.33 2.05
N ILE A 179 -14.72 -0.62 1.09
CA ILE A 179 -13.59 -0.72 0.18
C ILE A 179 -13.32 0.63 -0.50
N GLY A 180 -12.11 1.10 -0.28
CA GLY A 180 -11.49 2.26 -0.88
C GLY A 180 -10.17 1.90 -1.52
N TYR A 181 -9.42 2.92 -1.92
CA TYR A 181 -8.06 2.74 -2.40
C TYR A 181 -7.13 3.84 -1.92
N VAL A 182 -5.85 3.51 -1.82
CA VAL A 182 -4.75 4.45 -1.66
C VAL A 182 -3.86 4.32 -2.88
N LEU A 183 -3.62 5.43 -3.57
CA LEU A 183 -2.72 5.47 -4.72
C LEU A 183 -1.44 6.17 -4.29
N VAL A 184 -0.32 5.51 -4.51
CA VAL A 184 1.00 6.00 -4.14
C VAL A 184 1.85 6.11 -5.39
N GLN A 185 2.60 7.19 -5.50
CA GLN A 185 3.68 7.27 -6.43
C GLN A 185 4.94 6.76 -5.73
N ASP A 186 5.47 5.64 -6.22
CA ASP A 186 6.68 5.02 -5.68
C ASP A 186 7.89 5.70 -6.34
N ASP A 187 8.38 6.76 -5.72
CA ASP A 187 9.50 7.52 -6.29
C ASP A 187 10.85 6.91 -5.91
N THR A 188 11.72 6.82 -6.91
CA THR A 188 13.14 6.70 -6.69
C THR A 188 13.65 7.93 -5.94
N MET A 189 13.84 7.81 -4.64
CA MET A 189 14.65 8.67 -3.74
C MET A 189 14.48 10.21 -3.78
N LYS A 190 13.62 10.82 -4.59
CA LYS A 190 13.68 12.29 -4.74
C LYS A 190 12.40 13.10 -4.56
N ASN A 191 11.18 12.59 -4.66
CA ASN A 191 9.99 13.43 -4.43
C ASN A 191 8.71 12.59 -4.20
N THR A 192 8.38 12.31 -2.97
CA THR A 192 7.07 11.72 -2.62
C THR A 192 6.00 12.81 -2.58
N ARG A 193 5.02 12.74 -3.46
CA ARG A 193 3.75 13.48 -3.35
C ARG A 193 2.61 12.48 -3.21
N LEU A 194 1.94 12.54 -2.08
CA LEU A 194 0.69 11.82 -1.83
C LEU A 194 -0.45 12.43 -2.66
N ILE A 195 -1.18 11.58 -3.36
CA ILE A 195 -2.49 11.95 -3.92
C ILE A 195 -3.52 11.12 -3.14
N LEU A 196 -4.12 11.75 -2.16
CA LEU A 196 -5.26 11.18 -1.43
C LEU A 196 -6.55 11.57 -2.15
N ASN A 197 -7.32 10.60 -2.57
CA ASN A 197 -8.71 10.79 -2.95
C ASN A 197 -9.56 9.79 -2.16
N ALA A 198 -10.30 10.34 -1.22
CA ALA A 198 -11.35 9.64 -0.48
C ALA A 198 -12.60 9.41 -1.35
#